data_843f6d7932c1eb97a1f1871ac9c5d0a1
#
_entry.id   843f6d7932c1eb97a1f1871ac9c5d0a1
#
_cell.length_a   1.000
_cell.length_b   1.000
_cell.length_c   1.000
_cell.angle_alpha   90.00
_cell.angle_beta   90.00
_cell.angle_gamma   90.00
#
_symmetry.space_group_name_H-M   'P 1'
#
loop_
_entity.id
_entity.type
_entity.pdbx_description
1 polymer ?
#
loop_
_entity_poly.entity_id
_entity_poly.type
_entity_poly.pdbx_seq_one_letter_code
_entity_poly.pdbx_strand_id
1 'polypeptide(L)'
;AAASEDAAEAATSIAAVAVAAGKNDDDAKIKAIAGPALLGTLADPLLSVVDTAWVSRLGTTALGAVAASSEIFTLVIAVSLALREAASSTIARLTAQGRWREAEAHGAKTLLTAFGVGALLTLILVGPGGPGAVGSLGCPRGSPLHADALTYARRGALALPCAVAQFAAEGVCRGLGDTKPPLRAALLAGLMNVVLDPVLMFKCGWNVAGAAAATAISQACACALLLIELNGKRGNRAPSTIEAPAAKTETKLLGTSLALLLRST
;
A
#
# COMPACT_ATOMS: atom_id res chain seq x y z
N ALA A 1 -17.33 16.42 -12.90
CA ALA A 1 -16.62 17.16 -13.94
C ALA A 1 -15.39 17.87 -13.36
N ALA A 2 -15.48 18.66 -12.28
CA ALA A 2 -14.34 19.37 -11.69
C ALA A 2 -13.21 18.45 -11.20
N ALA A 3 -13.53 17.35 -10.51
CA ALA A 3 -12.53 16.39 -9.99
C ALA A 3 -11.76 15.64 -11.11
N SER A 4 -12.33 15.53 -12.31
CA SER A 4 -11.65 14.92 -13.46
C SER A 4 -10.73 15.89 -14.19
N GLU A 5 -11.01 17.18 -14.12
CA GLU A 5 -10.16 18.23 -14.68
C GLU A 5 -8.92 18.45 -13.79
N ASP A 6 -9.10 18.51 -12.47
CA ASP A 6 -7.99 18.63 -11.51
C ASP A 6 -7.01 17.44 -11.60
N ALA A 7 -7.53 16.23 -11.81
CA ALA A 7 -6.69 15.02 -11.99
C ALA A 7 -5.93 15.04 -13.33
N ALA A 8 -6.53 15.57 -14.39
CA ALA A 8 -5.88 15.69 -15.69
C ALA A 8 -4.81 16.79 -15.69
N GLU A 9 -5.07 17.91 -14.99
CA GLU A 9 -4.12 19.00 -14.85
C GLU A 9 -2.91 18.61 -13.98
N ALA A 10 -3.15 17.87 -12.88
CA ALA A 10 -2.09 17.29 -12.06
C ALA A 10 -1.23 16.28 -12.85
N ALA A 11 -1.85 15.42 -13.67
CA ALA A 11 -1.12 14.48 -14.52
C ALA A 11 -0.27 15.18 -15.58
N THR A 12 -0.79 16.28 -16.16
CA THR A 12 -0.08 17.09 -17.19
C THR A 12 1.09 17.85 -16.56
N SER A 13 0.91 18.38 -15.36
CA SER A 13 1.95 19.07 -14.58
C SER A 13 3.10 18.12 -14.21
N ILE A 14 2.79 16.90 -13.77
CA ILE A 14 3.79 15.87 -13.46
C ILE A 14 4.55 15.43 -14.72
N ALA A 15 3.85 15.30 -15.86
CA ALA A 15 4.49 14.98 -17.14
C ALA A 15 5.41 16.10 -17.63
N ALA A 16 5.03 17.36 -17.45
CA ALA A 16 5.83 18.52 -17.82
C ALA A 16 7.11 18.64 -16.98
N VAL A 17 7.04 18.37 -15.68
CA VAL A 17 8.21 18.31 -14.78
C VAL A 17 9.16 17.18 -15.18
N ALA A 18 8.64 16.04 -15.60
CA ALA A 18 9.45 14.90 -16.07
C ALA A 18 10.18 15.18 -17.40
N VAL A 19 9.61 16.02 -18.27
CA VAL A 19 10.20 16.40 -19.57
C VAL A 19 11.25 17.51 -19.44
N ALA A 20 11.15 18.39 -18.43
CA ALA A 20 12.05 19.53 -18.21
C ALA A 20 13.41 19.15 -17.57
N ALA A 21 13.56 17.91 -17.06
CA ALA A 21 14.80 17.45 -16.45
C ALA A 21 15.85 17.06 -17.51
N GLY A 22 16.83 17.91 -17.70
CA GLY A 22 17.90 17.76 -18.70
C GLY A 22 18.94 16.67 -18.43
N LYS A 23 19.73 16.38 -19.44
CA LYS A 23 20.69 15.26 -19.61
C LYS A 23 21.90 15.29 -18.65
N ASN A 24 21.78 14.68 -17.44
CA ASN A 24 22.92 14.36 -16.59
C ASN A 24 22.82 12.93 -16.04
N ASP A 25 23.95 12.30 -15.67
CA ASP A 25 24.01 10.94 -15.07
C ASP A 25 23.12 10.78 -13.83
N ASP A 26 22.90 11.86 -13.09
CA ASP A 26 22.00 11.88 -11.95
C ASP A 26 20.52 11.77 -12.37
N ASP A 27 20.16 12.32 -13.54
CA ASP A 27 18.81 12.18 -14.11
C ASP A 27 18.50 10.73 -14.50
N ALA A 28 19.49 9.98 -14.98
CA ALA A 28 19.31 8.56 -15.29
C ALA A 28 19.04 7.74 -14.02
N LYS A 29 19.72 8.05 -12.92
CA LYS A 29 19.51 7.42 -11.61
C LYS A 29 18.13 7.78 -11.04
N ILE A 30 17.74 9.06 -11.12
CA ILE A 30 16.42 9.53 -10.68
C ILE A 30 15.32 8.83 -11.47
N LYS A 31 15.42 8.75 -12.79
CA LYS A 31 14.45 8.07 -13.65
C LYS A 31 14.36 6.56 -13.36
N ALA A 32 15.49 5.92 -13.07
CA ALA A 32 15.52 4.49 -12.72
C ALA A 32 14.81 4.17 -11.42
N ILE A 33 14.73 5.11 -10.48
CA ILE A 33 14.02 4.96 -9.19
C ILE A 33 12.59 5.47 -9.29
N ALA A 34 12.39 6.66 -9.87
CA ALA A 34 11.10 7.32 -9.97
C ALA A 34 10.14 6.61 -10.96
N GLY A 35 10.66 6.09 -12.08
CA GLY A 35 9.86 5.40 -13.07
C GLY A 35 9.05 4.22 -12.49
N PRO A 36 9.70 3.22 -11.88
CA PRO A 36 9.00 2.11 -11.23
C PRO A 36 8.07 2.55 -10.09
N ALA A 37 8.45 3.59 -9.33
CA ALA A 37 7.61 4.11 -8.25
C ALA A 37 6.33 4.77 -8.78
N LEU A 38 6.42 5.57 -9.84
CA LEU A 38 5.28 6.20 -10.51
C LEU A 38 4.34 5.17 -11.14
N LEU A 39 4.89 4.18 -11.85
CA LEU A 39 4.09 3.09 -12.43
C LEU A 39 3.33 2.31 -11.35
N GLY A 40 3.98 2.01 -10.22
CA GLY A 40 3.31 1.38 -9.07
C GLY A 40 2.18 2.23 -8.51
N THR A 41 2.39 3.55 -8.39
CA THR A 41 1.37 4.46 -7.86
C THR A 41 0.17 4.64 -8.80
N LEU A 42 0.39 4.60 -10.11
CA LEU A 42 -0.68 4.69 -11.11
C LEU A 42 -1.45 3.37 -11.28
N ALA A 43 -0.83 2.23 -10.99
CA ALA A 43 -1.48 0.94 -11.11
C ALA A 43 -2.69 0.81 -10.18
N ASP A 44 -2.58 1.24 -8.92
CA ASP A 44 -3.65 1.12 -7.93
C ASP A 44 -4.96 1.80 -8.34
N PRO A 45 -4.99 3.09 -8.77
CA PRO A 45 -6.20 3.73 -9.26
C PRO A 45 -6.82 3.03 -10.48
N LEU A 46 -5.99 2.58 -11.42
CA LEU A 46 -6.48 1.88 -12.62
C LEU A 46 -7.15 0.57 -12.27
N LEU A 47 -6.57 -0.20 -11.35
CA LEU A 47 -7.13 -1.45 -10.87
C LEU A 47 -8.44 -1.24 -10.14
N SER A 48 -8.53 -0.20 -9.30
CA SER A 48 -9.76 0.17 -8.59
C SER A 48 -10.92 0.48 -9.57
N VAL A 49 -10.64 1.10 -10.72
CA VAL A 49 -11.64 1.33 -11.78
C VAL A 49 -12.11 0.02 -12.38
N VAL A 50 -11.20 -0.93 -12.62
CA VAL A 50 -11.54 -2.26 -13.16
C VAL A 50 -12.41 -3.04 -12.18
N ASP A 51 -12.05 -3.08 -10.90
CA ASP A 51 -12.83 -3.72 -9.83
C ASP A 51 -14.25 -3.14 -9.76
N THR A 52 -14.35 -1.81 -9.76
CA THR A 52 -15.63 -1.11 -9.74
C THR A 52 -16.49 -1.47 -10.97
N ALA A 53 -15.86 -1.58 -12.15
CA ALA A 53 -16.54 -1.98 -13.37
C ALA A 53 -17.07 -3.42 -13.29
N TRP A 54 -16.36 -4.35 -12.67
CA TRP A 54 -16.84 -5.71 -12.45
C TRP A 54 -18.00 -5.76 -11.45
N VAL A 55 -17.84 -5.08 -10.29
CA VAL A 55 -18.87 -5.03 -9.24
C VAL A 55 -20.16 -4.37 -9.73
N SER A 56 -20.07 -3.34 -10.58
CA SER A 56 -21.25 -2.65 -11.13
C SER A 56 -22.18 -3.58 -11.92
N ARG A 57 -21.66 -4.67 -12.49
CA ARG A 57 -22.45 -5.68 -13.22
C ARG A 57 -23.32 -6.55 -12.30
N LEU A 58 -23.05 -6.56 -10.98
CA LEU A 58 -23.89 -7.27 -10.00
C LEU A 58 -25.13 -6.46 -9.57
N GLY A 59 -25.21 -5.19 -9.98
CA GLY A 59 -26.31 -4.30 -9.69
C GLY A 59 -25.99 -3.24 -8.64
N THR A 60 -26.90 -2.28 -8.47
CA THR A 60 -26.69 -1.08 -7.63
C THR A 60 -26.54 -1.39 -6.16
N THR A 61 -27.24 -2.40 -5.63
CA THR A 61 -27.15 -2.81 -4.21
C THR A 61 -25.75 -3.37 -3.91
N ALA A 62 -25.23 -4.24 -4.79
CA ALA A 62 -23.89 -4.79 -4.64
C ALA A 62 -22.82 -3.71 -4.73
N LEU A 63 -22.94 -2.78 -5.68
CA LEU A 63 -22.03 -1.66 -5.83
C LEU A 63 -22.03 -0.76 -4.58
N GLY A 64 -23.24 -0.42 -4.07
CA GLY A 64 -23.38 0.36 -2.83
C GLY A 64 -22.79 -0.35 -1.61
N ALA A 65 -22.94 -1.67 -1.52
CA ALA A 65 -22.38 -2.47 -0.43
C ALA A 65 -20.84 -2.47 -0.44
N VAL A 66 -20.24 -2.64 -1.62
CA VAL A 66 -18.78 -2.58 -1.80
C VAL A 66 -18.29 -1.17 -1.50
N ALA A 67 -18.92 -0.13 -2.03
CA ALA A 67 -18.53 1.26 -1.79
C ALA A 67 -18.53 1.59 -0.29
N ALA A 68 -19.62 1.28 0.42
CA ALA A 68 -19.71 1.51 1.86
C ALA A 68 -18.62 0.73 2.64
N SER A 69 -18.38 -0.53 2.29
CA SER A 69 -17.36 -1.34 2.97
C SER A 69 -15.94 -0.89 2.66
N SER A 70 -15.71 -0.32 1.47
CA SER A 70 -14.39 0.19 1.06
C SER A 70 -13.91 1.34 1.95
N GLU A 71 -14.81 2.10 2.57
CA GLU A 71 -14.44 3.14 3.53
C GLU A 71 -13.72 2.57 4.76
N ILE A 72 -14.10 1.37 5.23
CA ILE A 72 -13.39 0.69 6.32
C ILE A 72 -11.96 0.37 5.89
N PHE A 73 -11.79 -0.17 4.69
CA PHE A 73 -10.47 -0.51 4.16
C PHE A 73 -9.62 0.71 3.86
N THR A 74 -10.23 1.82 3.44
CA THR A 74 -9.53 3.11 3.24
C THR A 74 -8.87 3.60 4.52
N LEU A 75 -9.53 3.49 5.67
CA LEU A 75 -8.92 3.80 6.96
C LEU A 75 -7.74 2.89 7.29
N VAL A 76 -7.88 1.58 7.03
CA VAL A 76 -6.78 0.62 7.23
C VAL A 76 -5.60 0.93 6.31
N ILE A 77 -5.87 1.27 5.05
CA ILE A 77 -4.84 1.68 4.09
C ILE A 77 -4.12 2.93 4.58
N ALA A 78 -4.83 3.95 5.06
CA ALA A 78 -4.22 5.18 5.57
C ALA A 78 -3.23 4.91 6.72
N VAL A 79 -3.61 4.06 7.68
CA VAL A 79 -2.71 3.63 8.76
C VAL A 79 -1.52 2.83 8.23
N SER A 80 -1.76 1.96 7.25
CA SER A 80 -0.73 1.13 6.62
C SER A 80 0.28 1.97 5.83
N LEU A 81 -0.18 3.03 5.16
CA LEU A 81 0.69 4.00 4.48
C LEU A 81 1.59 4.73 5.48
N ALA A 82 1.07 5.17 6.61
CA ALA A 82 1.88 5.80 7.67
C ALA A 82 2.96 4.83 8.20
N LEU A 83 2.60 3.56 8.41
CA LEU A 83 3.55 2.52 8.81
C LEU A 83 4.63 2.29 7.74
N ARG A 84 4.25 2.27 6.46
CA ARG A 84 5.18 2.15 5.32
C ARG A 84 6.20 3.29 5.31
N GLU A 85 5.75 4.54 5.44
CA GLU A 85 6.63 5.71 5.42
C GLU A 85 7.55 5.74 6.66
N ALA A 86 7.05 5.40 7.83
CA ALA A 86 7.85 5.28 9.05
C ALA A 86 8.93 4.19 8.93
N ALA A 87 8.59 3.03 8.35
CA ALA A 87 9.54 1.96 8.08
C ALA A 87 10.62 2.41 7.10
N SER A 88 10.19 3.01 5.97
CA SER A 88 11.08 3.49 4.91
C SER A 88 12.09 4.50 5.44
N SER A 89 11.64 5.53 6.15
CA SER A 89 12.50 6.58 6.69
C SER A 89 13.48 6.06 7.73
N THR A 90 13.03 5.20 8.64
CA THR A 90 13.89 4.63 9.68
C THR A 90 14.96 3.72 9.09
N ILE A 91 14.59 2.85 8.16
CA ILE A 91 15.53 1.93 7.50
C ILE A 91 16.53 2.70 6.64
N ALA A 92 16.07 3.70 5.86
CA ALA A 92 16.97 4.54 5.07
C ALA A 92 18.01 5.24 5.95
N ARG A 93 17.61 5.76 7.11
CA ARG A 93 18.53 6.38 8.07
C ARG A 93 19.54 5.40 8.64
N LEU A 94 19.09 4.20 9.04
CA LEU A 94 19.99 3.16 9.58
C LEU A 94 20.99 2.66 8.53
N THR A 95 20.55 2.49 7.30
CA THR A 95 21.42 2.07 6.20
C THR A 95 22.43 3.14 5.82
N ALA A 96 22.04 4.42 5.80
CA ALA A 96 22.94 5.54 5.58
C ALA A 96 24.01 5.67 6.69
N GLN A 97 23.72 5.23 7.91
CA GLN A 97 24.67 5.16 9.01
C GLN A 97 25.54 3.88 9.02
N GLY A 98 25.39 2.99 8.02
CA GLY A 98 26.10 1.71 7.97
C GLY A 98 25.59 0.65 8.96
N ARG A 99 24.48 0.90 9.65
CA ARG A 99 23.91 0.04 10.72
C ARG A 99 22.98 -1.03 10.14
N TRP A 100 23.49 -1.81 9.21
CA TRP A 100 22.71 -2.79 8.43
C TRP A 100 21.97 -3.83 9.29
N ARG A 101 22.64 -4.37 10.34
CA ARG A 101 22.01 -5.34 11.24
C ARG A 101 20.79 -4.78 11.97
N GLU A 102 20.86 -3.51 12.35
CA GLU A 102 19.76 -2.83 13.02
C GLU A 102 18.63 -2.50 12.04
N ALA A 103 18.96 -2.14 10.81
CA ALA A 103 17.98 -1.95 9.74
C ALA A 103 17.20 -3.24 9.46
N GLU A 104 17.88 -4.38 9.36
CA GLU A 104 17.25 -5.69 9.18
C GLU A 104 16.38 -6.09 10.39
N ALA A 105 16.87 -5.90 11.61
CA ALA A 105 16.11 -6.17 12.82
C ALA A 105 14.87 -5.29 12.93
N HIS A 106 15.00 -3.99 12.57
CA HIS A 106 13.87 -3.06 12.54
C HIS A 106 12.84 -3.50 11.47
N GLY A 107 13.29 -3.84 10.28
CA GLY A 107 12.41 -4.35 9.21
C GLY A 107 11.62 -5.59 9.63
N ALA A 108 12.29 -6.57 10.27
CA ALA A 108 11.64 -7.77 10.76
C ALA A 108 10.59 -7.47 11.85
N LYS A 109 10.91 -6.56 12.80
CA LYS A 109 9.96 -6.12 13.83
C LYS A 109 8.76 -5.40 13.21
N THR A 110 8.99 -4.53 12.25
CA THR A 110 7.92 -3.80 11.56
C THR A 110 6.98 -4.76 10.82
N LEU A 111 7.51 -5.75 10.13
CA LEU A 111 6.70 -6.77 9.45
C LEU A 111 5.85 -7.58 10.43
N LEU A 112 6.44 -8.00 11.55
CA LEU A 112 5.71 -8.77 12.57
C LEU A 112 4.62 -7.92 13.22
N THR A 113 4.90 -6.66 13.53
CA THR A 113 3.92 -5.71 14.07
C THR A 113 2.78 -5.47 13.08
N ALA A 114 3.11 -5.26 11.79
CA ALA A 114 2.13 -5.05 10.72
C ALA A 114 1.19 -6.26 10.57
N PHE A 115 1.76 -7.47 10.59
CA PHE A 115 0.97 -8.70 10.54
C PHE A 115 0.06 -8.84 11.75
N GLY A 116 0.57 -8.54 12.96
CA GLY A 116 -0.20 -8.55 14.20
C GLY A 116 -1.35 -7.54 14.20
N VAL A 117 -1.10 -6.31 13.73
CA VAL A 117 -2.13 -5.28 13.58
C VAL A 117 -3.20 -5.72 12.58
N GLY A 118 -2.80 -6.24 11.42
CA GLY A 118 -3.73 -6.78 10.43
C GLY A 118 -4.59 -7.93 10.99
N ALA A 119 -3.97 -8.85 11.74
CA ALA A 119 -4.68 -9.95 12.39
C ALA A 119 -5.70 -9.45 13.44
N LEU A 120 -5.32 -8.46 14.24
CA LEU A 120 -6.21 -7.84 15.22
C LEU A 120 -7.41 -7.18 14.53
N LEU A 121 -7.18 -6.42 13.46
CA LEU A 121 -8.25 -5.80 12.68
C LEU A 121 -9.17 -6.85 12.05
N THR A 122 -8.61 -7.97 11.56
CA THR A 122 -9.40 -9.11 11.07
C THR A 122 -10.33 -9.65 12.16
N LEU A 123 -9.80 -9.90 13.36
CA LEU A 123 -10.59 -10.40 14.49
C LEU A 123 -11.74 -9.45 14.86
N ILE A 124 -11.50 -8.15 14.82
CA ILE A 124 -12.51 -7.13 15.09
C ILE A 124 -13.61 -7.16 14.00
N LEU A 125 -13.22 -7.17 12.71
CA LEU A 125 -14.18 -7.06 11.60
C LEU A 125 -14.94 -8.37 11.33
N VAL A 126 -14.29 -9.51 11.48
CA VAL A 126 -14.96 -10.82 11.35
C VAL A 126 -15.86 -11.07 12.56
N GLY A 127 -15.46 -10.60 13.72
CA GLY A 127 -16.17 -10.73 14.99
C GLY A 127 -17.31 -9.73 15.16
N PRO A 128 -17.60 -9.37 16.43
CA PRO A 128 -18.75 -8.51 16.79
C PRO A 128 -18.62 -7.05 16.33
N GLY A 129 -17.42 -6.59 15.99
CA GLY A 129 -17.18 -5.22 15.51
C GLY A 129 -17.67 -4.98 14.08
N GLY A 130 -17.68 -6.02 13.24
CA GLY A 130 -18.09 -5.89 11.84
C GLY A 130 -19.49 -5.31 11.61
N PRO A 131 -20.54 -5.86 12.24
CA PRO A 131 -21.90 -5.32 12.10
C PRO A 131 -22.04 -3.87 12.58
N GLY A 132 -21.27 -3.48 13.60
CA GLY A 132 -21.22 -2.11 14.09
C GLY A 132 -20.54 -1.18 13.11
N ALA A 133 -19.38 -1.57 12.58
CA ALA A 133 -18.63 -0.81 11.58
C ALA A 133 -19.46 -0.59 10.30
N VAL A 134 -20.07 -1.63 9.75
CA VAL A 134 -20.94 -1.51 8.57
C VAL A 134 -22.19 -0.66 8.87
N GLY A 135 -22.78 -0.81 10.05
CA GLY A 135 -23.93 0.00 10.45
C GLY A 135 -23.63 1.50 10.56
N SER A 136 -22.44 1.88 11.02
CA SER A 136 -22.02 3.29 11.11
C SER A 136 -21.81 3.98 9.75
N LEU A 137 -21.65 3.19 8.69
CA LEU A 137 -21.47 3.68 7.31
C LEU A 137 -22.80 3.90 6.55
N GLY A 138 -23.91 4.00 7.26
CA GLY A 138 -25.21 4.24 6.66
C GLY A 138 -25.88 3.02 6.03
N CYS A 139 -25.42 1.80 6.38
CA CYS A 139 -26.06 0.56 5.97
C CYS A 139 -27.02 0.07 7.10
N PRO A 140 -28.33 0.32 6.99
CA PRO A 140 -29.27 -0.03 8.06
C PRO A 140 -29.29 -1.55 8.32
N ARG A 141 -29.26 -1.94 9.58
CA ARG A 141 -29.36 -3.36 9.97
C ARG A 141 -30.63 -3.99 9.43
N GLY A 142 -30.54 -5.19 8.86
CA GLY A 142 -31.66 -5.91 8.28
C GLY A 142 -31.95 -5.59 6.81
N SER A 143 -31.23 -4.64 6.20
CA SER A 143 -31.33 -4.39 4.76
C SER A 143 -30.45 -5.35 3.96
N PRO A 144 -30.80 -5.64 2.67
CA PRO A 144 -29.94 -6.39 1.76
C PRO A 144 -28.56 -5.75 1.62
N LEU A 145 -28.50 -4.42 1.58
CA LEU A 145 -27.28 -3.64 1.55
C LEU A 145 -26.34 -3.96 2.73
N HIS A 146 -26.90 -4.08 3.95
CA HIS A 146 -26.12 -4.44 5.14
C HIS A 146 -25.56 -5.85 5.06
N ALA A 147 -26.34 -6.81 4.55
CA ALA A 147 -25.91 -8.20 4.43
C ALA A 147 -24.74 -8.35 3.45
N ASP A 148 -24.84 -7.71 2.29
CA ASP A 148 -23.79 -7.72 1.27
C ASP A 148 -22.53 -6.97 1.75
N ALA A 149 -22.69 -5.80 2.36
CA ALA A 149 -21.60 -5.01 2.92
C ALA A 149 -20.84 -5.78 4.02
N LEU A 150 -21.59 -6.42 4.93
CA LEU A 150 -20.98 -7.23 5.99
C LEU A 150 -20.26 -8.46 5.44
N THR A 151 -20.82 -9.10 4.41
CA THR A 151 -20.18 -10.23 3.73
C THR A 151 -18.88 -9.82 3.08
N TYR A 152 -18.88 -8.69 2.35
CA TYR A 152 -17.68 -8.12 1.74
C TYR A 152 -16.65 -7.75 2.80
N ALA A 153 -17.05 -6.98 3.83
CA ALA A 153 -16.16 -6.54 4.90
C ALA A 153 -15.51 -7.72 5.63
N ARG A 154 -16.28 -8.76 6.00
CA ARG A 154 -15.76 -9.94 6.70
C ARG A 154 -14.79 -10.75 5.84
N ARG A 155 -15.09 -10.96 4.57
CA ARG A 155 -14.22 -11.72 3.67
C ARG A 155 -12.98 -10.93 3.28
N GLY A 156 -13.13 -9.64 2.98
CA GLY A 156 -12.01 -8.73 2.73
C GLY A 156 -11.10 -8.58 3.95
N ALA A 157 -11.66 -8.62 5.16
CA ALA A 157 -10.86 -8.55 6.38
C ALA A 157 -9.87 -9.71 6.54
N LEU A 158 -10.12 -10.86 5.93
CA LEU A 158 -9.17 -11.99 5.95
C LEU A 158 -7.85 -11.67 5.23
N ALA A 159 -7.87 -10.68 4.33
CA ALA A 159 -6.67 -10.19 3.64
C ALA A 159 -5.81 -9.25 4.50
N LEU A 160 -6.36 -8.62 5.55
CA LEU A 160 -5.71 -7.55 6.30
C LEU A 160 -4.33 -7.92 6.86
N PRO A 161 -4.09 -9.13 7.41
CA PRO A 161 -2.76 -9.49 7.88
C PRO A 161 -1.71 -9.40 6.77
N CYS A 162 -2.05 -9.91 5.58
CA CYS A 162 -1.16 -9.87 4.42
C CYS A 162 -1.09 -8.46 3.82
N ALA A 163 -2.20 -7.74 3.73
CA ALA A 163 -2.25 -6.39 3.18
C ALA A 163 -1.42 -5.39 4.01
N VAL A 164 -1.61 -5.36 5.33
CA VAL A 164 -0.83 -4.45 6.21
C VAL A 164 0.65 -4.84 6.21
N ALA A 165 0.97 -6.14 6.22
CA ALA A 165 2.34 -6.63 6.11
C ALA A 165 2.98 -6.29 4.76
N GLN A 166 2.21 -6.28 3.66
CA GLN A 166 2.68 -5.87 2.34
C GLN A 166 3.11 -4.41 2.35
N PHE A 167 2.31 -3.47 2.87
CA PHE A 167 2.70 -2.05 2.99
C PHE A 167 3.97 -1.88 3.82
N ALA A 168 4.10 -2.61 4.93
CA ALA A 168 5.32 -2.61 5.73
C ALA A 168 6.53 -3.12 4.94
N ALA A 169 6.38 -4.21 4.19
CA ALA A 169 7.42 -4.79 3.34
C ALA A 169 7.86 -3.83 2.22
N GLU A 170 6.90 -3.12 1.61
CA GLU A 170 7.19 -2.04 0.65
C GLU A 170 8.05 -0.94 1.28
N GLY A 171 7.70 -0.51 2.49
CA GLY A 171 8.48 0.46 3.26
C GLY A 171 9.90 -0.02 3.52
N VAL A 172 10.07 -1.28 3.90
CA VAL A 172 11.40 -1.91 4.08
C VAL A 172 12.18 -1.87 2.77
N CYS A 173 11.59 -2.29 1.65
CA CYS A 173 12.24 -2.27 0.34
C CYS A 173 12.67 -0.85 -0.07
N ARG A 174 11.77 0.12 0.08
CA ARG A 174 12.06 1.53 -0.24
C ARG A 174 13.17 2.10 0.64
N GLY A 175 13.14 1.81 1.95
CA GLY A 175 14.19 2.21 2.89
C GLY A 175 15.57 1.60 2.57
N LEU A 176 15.60 0.46 1.91
CA LEU A 176 16.81 -0.19 1.40
C LEU A 176 17.22 0.31 0.00
N GLY A 177 16.49 1.28 -0.57
CA GLY A 177 16.74 1.83 -1.91
C GLY A 177 16.30 0.93 -3.06
N ASP A 178 15.51 -0.11 -2.80
CA ASP A 178 15.06 -1.05 -3.83
C ASP A 178 13.55 -0.94 -4.07
N THR A 179 13.19 -0.31 -5.17
CA THR A 179 11.78 -0.08 -5.57
C THR A 179 11.23 -1.15 -6.53
N LYS A 180 12.07 -2.08 -7.00
CA LYS A 180 11.66 -3.11 -7.95
C LYS A 180 10.76 -4.18 -7.33
N PRO A 181 11.03 -4.72 -6.11
CA PRO A 181 10.14 -5.68 -5.48
C PRO A 181 8.72 -5.15 -5.24
N PRO A 182 8.51 -3.94 -4.68
CA PRO A 182 7.19 -3.34 -4.56
C PRO A 182 6.43 -3.26 -5.89
N LEU A 183 7.09 -2.82 -6.96
CA LEU A 183 6.48 -2.75 -8.29
C LEU A 183 6.03 -4.13 -8.78
N ARG A 184 6.87 -5.16 -8.63
CA ARG A 184 6.51 -6.53 -9.05
C ARG A 184 5.34 -7.08 -8.25
N ALA A 185 5.30 -6.81 -6.95
CA ALA A 185 4.21 -7.22 -6.08
C ALA A 185 2.90 -6.54 -6.46
N ALA A 186 2.93 -5.22 -6.73
CA ALA A 186 1.76 -4.47 -7.17
C ALA A 186 1.24 -4.98 -8.54
N LEU A 187 2.12 -5.21 -9.50
CA LEU A 187 1.74 -5.78 -10.80
C LEU A 187 1.15 -7.19 -10.66
N LEU A 188 1.75 -8.05 -9.81
CA LEU A 188 1.23 -9.38 -9.55
C LEU A 188 -0.17 -9.31 -8.93
N ALA A 189 -0.34 -8.50 -7.87
CA ALA A 189 -1.64 -8.32 -7.22
C ALA A 189 -2.69 -7.84 -8.20
N GLY A 190 -2.36 -6.83 -9.01
CA GLY A 190 -3.26 -6.26 -9.98
C GLY A 190 -3.68 -7.23 -11.07
N LEU A 191 -2.73 -7.92 -11.68
CA LEU A 191 -3.01 -8.91 -12.72
C LEU A 191 -3.86 -10.07 -12.16
N MET A 192 -3.53 -10.55 -10.96
CA MET A 192 -4.31 -11.59 -10.31
C MET A 192 -5.72 -11.12 -10.00
N ASN A 193 -5.90 -9.91 -9.51
CA ASN A 193 -7.21 -9.34 -9.19
C ASN A 193 -8.08 -9.24 -10.45
N VAL A 194 -7.58 -8.63 -11.52
CA VAL A 194 -8.29 -8.51 -12.82
C VAL A 194 -8.77 -9.87 -13.36
N VAL A 195 -8.00 -10.95 -13.15
CA VAL A 195 -8.36 -12.30 -13.60
C VAL A 195 -9.29 -13.00 -12.61
N LEU A 196 -9.01 -12.89 -11.31
CA LEU A 196 -9.77 -13.62 -10.29
C LEU A 196 -11.16 -13.03 -10.06
N ASP A 197 -11.35 -11.71 -10.19
CA ASP A 197 -12.65 -11.07 -10.03
C ASP A 197 -13.73 -11.71 -10.92
N PRO A 198 -13.63 -11.70 -12.26
CA PRO A 198 -14.66 -12.26 -13.08
C PRO A 198 -14.83 -13.78 -12.87
N VAL A 199 -13.76 -14.50 -12.51
CA VAL A 199 -13.83 -15.92 -12.23
C VAL A 199 -14.60 -16.20 -10.93
N LEU A 200 -14.23 -15.56 -9.83
CA LEU A 200 -14.86 -15.82 -8.54
C LEU A 200 -16.27 -15.20 -8.45
N MET A 201 -16.46 -14.01 -9.01
CA MET A 201 -17.76 -13.33 -8.99
C MET A 201 -18.80 -14.02 -9.85
N PHE A 202 -18.47 -14.33 -11.10
CA PHE A 202 -19.45 -14.80 -12.10
C PHE A 202 -19.39 -16.29 -12.36
N LYS A 203 -18.19 -16.89 -12.58
CA LYS A 203 -18.10 -18.34 -12.86
C LYS A 203 -18.35 -19.18 -11.60
N CYS A 204 -17.80 -18.79 -10.44
CA CYS A 204 -18.05 -19.47 -9.18
C CYS A 204 -19.35 -19.00 -8.51
N GLY A 205 -19.98 -17.93 -8.98
CA GLY A 205 -21.24 -17.43 -8.45
C GLY A 205 -21.15 -16.81 -7.05
N TRP A 206 -19.94 -16.40 -6.64
CA TRP A 206 -19.74 -15.83 -5.29
C TRP A 206 -20.14 -14.35 -5.19
N ASN A 207 -20.54 -13.73 -6.30
CA ASN A 207 -21.00 -12.35 -6.34
C ASN A 207 -19.99 -11.39 -5.64
N VAL A 208 -20.50 -10.52 -4.75
CA VAL A 208 -19.71 -9.56 -3.94
C VAL A 208 -18.62 -10.26 -3.11
N ALA A 209 -18.90 -11.44 -2.60
CA ALA A 209 -17.94 -12.24 -1.85
C ALA A 209 -16.77 -12.74 -2.71
N GLY A 210 -17.00 -12.90 -4.02
CA GLY A 210 -15.97 -13.24 -4.98
C GLY A 210 -14.95 -12.13 -5.17
N ALA A 211 -15.40 -10.88 -5.27
CA ALA A 211 -14.52 -9.72 -5.34
C ALA A 211 -13.61 -9.61 -4.09
N ALA A 212 -14.21 -9.74 -2.88
CA ALA A 212 -13.44 -9.74 -1.65
C ALA A 212 -12.39 -10.87 -1.58
N ALA A 213 -12.76 -12.08 -2.07
CA ALA A 213 -11.85 -13.21 -2.09
C ALA A 213 -10.72 -13.03 -3.12
N ALA A 214 -11.02 -12.46 -4.30
CA ALA A 214 -10.02 -12.16 -5.32
C ALA A 214 -8.96 -11.19 -4.77
N THR A 215 -9.39 -10.10 -4.14
CA THR A 215 -8.51 -9.14 -3.49
C THR A 215 -7.67 -9.81 -2.39
N ALA A 216 -8.29 -10.66 -1.54
CA ALA A 216 -7.57 -11.36 -0.47
C ALA A 216 -6.46 -12.28 -1.00
N ILE A 217 -6.75 -13.06 -2.05
CA ILE A 217 -5.78 -13.96 -2.69
C ILE A 217 -4.66 -13.16 -3.34
N SER A 218 -5.00 -12.10 -4.08
CA SER A 218 -4.03 -11.24 -4.77
C SER A 218 -3.07 -10.58 -3.79
N GLN A 219 -3.58 -10.05 -2.69
CA GLN A 219 -2.78 -9.44 -1.61
C GLN A 219 -1.87 -10.46 -0.90
N ALA A 220 -2.39 -11.67 -0.65
CA ALA A 220 -1.58 -12.72 -0.03
C ALA A 220 -0.41 -13.15 -0.94
N CYS A 221 -0.65 -13.28 -2.25
CA CYS A 221 0.39 -13.60 -3.22
C CYS A 221 1.44 -12.48 -3.34
N ALA A 222 1.01 -11.22 -3.39
CA ALA A 222 1.92 -10.07 -3.43
C ALA A 222 2.76 -9.96 -2.15
N CYS A 223 2.15 -10.15 -0.99
CA CYS A 223 2.85 -10.19 0.29
C CYS A 223 3.89 -11.33 0.32
N ALA A 224 3.51 -12.54 -0.11
CA ALA A 224 4.42 -13.67 -0.19
C ALA A 224 5.61 -13.39 -1.12
N LEU A 225 5.38 -12.80 -2.30
CA LEU A 225 6.44 -12.42 -3.22
C LEU A 225 7.42 -11.43 -2.57
N LEU A 226 6.91 -10.38 -1.91
CA LEU A 226 7.76 -9.41 -1.22
C LEU A 226 8.58 -10.04 -0.09
N LEU A 227 8.00 -10.92 0.70
CA LEU A 227 8.70 -11.61 1.78
C LEU A 227 9.80 -12.55 1.24
N ILE A 228 9.54 -13.25 0.13
CA ILE A 228 10.53 -14.11 -0.55
C ILE A 228 11.69 -13.25 -1.07
N GLU A 229 11.40 -12.14 -1.75
CA GLU A 229 12.45 -11.25 -2.28
C GLU A 229 13.27 -10.59 -1.16
N LEU A 230 12.65 -10.17 -0.07
CA LEU A 230 13.34 -9.62 1.10
C LEU A 230 14.26 -10.67 1.75
N ASN A 231 13.77 -11.91 1.93
CA ASN A 231 14.54 -12.99 2.52
C ASN A 231 15.72 -13.42 1.62
N GLY A 232 15.50 -13.53 0.31
CA GLY A 232 16.56 -13.88 -0.65
C GLY A 232 17.71 -12.86 -0.70
N LYS A 233 17.43 -11.59 -0.41
CA LYS A 233 18.44 -10.52 -0.38
C LYS A 233 19.18 -10.42 0.96
N ARG A 234 18.68 -11.04 2.00
CA ARG A 234 19.27 -11.00 3.36
C ARG A 234 20.67 -11.62 3.41
N GLY A 235 20.93 -12.68 2.63
CA GLY A 235 22.21 -13.36 2.57
C GLY A 235 23.27 -12.70 1.70
N ASN A 236 22.87 -11.86 0.72
CA ASN A 236 23.76 -11.24 -0.28
C ASN A 236 24.16 -9.79 0.04
N ARG A 237 23.71 -9.24 1.15
CA ARG A 237 24.08 -7.90 1.62
C ARG A 237 25.30 -7.98 2.55
N ALA A 238 26.42 -8.52 2.05
CA ALA A 238 27.71 -8.27 2.67
C ALA A 238 27.98 -6.76 2.58
N PRO A 239 28.58 -6.14 3.61
CA PRO A 239 28.89 -4.72 3.57
C PRO A 239 29.87 -4.45 2.44
N SER A 240 29.36 -3.97 1.29
CA SER A 240 30.21 -3.22 0.40
C SER A 240 30.67 -2.02 1.22
N THR A 241 31.96 -1.89 1.39
CA THR A 241 32.66 -0.77 2.01
C THR A 241 32.28 0.52 1.28
N ILE A 242 31.11 1.06 1.59
CA ILE A 242 30.80 2.46 1.32
C ILE A 242 31.27 3.16 2.58
N GLU A 243 32.43 3.81 2.49
CA GLU A 243 32.87 4.75 3.49
C GLU A 243 31.71 5.70 3.80
N ALA A 244 31.25 5.67 5.03
CA ALA A 244 30.20 6.55 5.50
C ALA A 244 30.69 8.00 5.33
N PRO A 245 29.99 8.87 4.59
CA PRO A 245 30.30 10.29 4.64
C PRO A 245 30.13 10.74 6.08
N ALA A 246 31.19 11.35 6.62
CA ALA A 246 31.31 11.73 8.03
C ALA A 246 30.05 12.44 8.52
N ALA A 247 29.47 11.90 9.60
CA ALA A 247 28.30 12.42 10.31
C ALA A 247 28.60 13.76 11.02
N LYS A 248 28.75 14.86 10.25
CA LYS A 248 28.95 16.21 10.80
C LYS A 248 27.90 17.24 10.40
N THR A 249 26.83 16.87 9.69
CA THR A 249 25.89 17.87 9.15
C THR A 249 24.47 17.82 9.76
N GLU A 250 24.09 16.76 10.49
CA GLU A 250 22.69 16.61 10.94
C GLU A 250 22.29 17.50 12.13
N THR A 251 23.22 17.90 13.00
CA THR A 251 22.92 18.77 14.13
C THR A 251 22.57 20.21 13.72
N LYS A 252 22.99 20.65 12.53
CA LYS A 252 22.68 21.99 12.02
C LYS A 252 21.29 22.09 11.35
N LEU A 253 20.79 21.02 10.73
CA LEU A 253 19.50 21.03 10.04
C LEU A 253 18.32 21.00 11.00
N LEU A 254 18.41 20.24 12.09
CA LEU A 254 17.37 20.22 13.13
C LEU A 254 17.28 21.55 13.89
N GLY A 255 18.41 22.21 14.12
CA GLY A 255 18.45 23.53 14.75
C GLY A 255 17.82 24.64 13.88
N THR A 256 18.03 24.61 12.58
CA THR A 256 17.42 25.57 11.63
C THR A 256 15.93 25.35 11.42
N SER A 257 15.46 24.10 11.39
CA SER A 257 14.03 23.79 11.26
C SER A 257 13.23 24.20 12.49
N LEU A 258 13.79 23.98 13.68
CA LEU A 258 13.16 24.40 14.95
C LEU A 258 13.15 25.93 15.10
N ALA A 259 14.23 26.60 14.68
CA ALA A 259 14.33 28.06 14.70
C ALA A 259 13.37 28.75 13.71
N LEU A 260 13.07 28.11 12.58
CA LEU A 260 12.08 28.60 11.61
C LEU A 260 10.64 28.44 12.12
N LEU A 261 10.34 27.34 12.82
CA LEU A 261 9.01 27.14 13.43
C LEU A 261 8.74 28.09 14.59
N LEU A 262 9.77 28.45 15.39
CA LEU A 262 9.64 29.42 16.49
C LEU A 262 9.58 30.90 16.04
N ARG A 263 9.87 31.18 14.77
CA ARG A 263 9.84 32.55 14.20
C ARG A 263 8.51 32.87 13.51
N SER A 264 7.60 31.89 13.36
CA SER A 264 6.28 32.03 12.71
C SER A 264 5.11 32.15 13.70
N THR A 265 5.41 32.25 15.00
CA THR A 265 4.49 32.65 16.07
C THR A 265 4.83 34.05 16.57
#